data_af59246c12bd508f77d885a0a2242c8b
#
_entry.id   af59246c12bd508f77d885a0a2242c8b
#
_cell.length_a   1.000
_cell.length_b   1.000
_cell.length_c   1.000
_cell.angle_alpha   90.00
_cell.angle_beta   90.00
_cell.angle_gamma   90.00
#
_symmetry.space_group_name_H-M   'P 1'
#
loop_
_entity.id
_entity.type
_entity.pdbx_description
1 polymer ?
#
loop_
_entity_poly.entity_id
_entity_poly.type
_entity_poly.pdbx_seq_one_letter_code
_entity_poly.pdbx_strand_id
1 'polypeptide(L)'
;MEPVIVEGDLIDEDVEVIVNAWNRNVIPWWLLLPQGVSGAIKRRGGLAPFRELGRKGPIPLGGAVLTGPGRLPFRAIIHVAGINLLWRSSERSVRDSVRNAMAIARAKGYQSIAFPLIGAGTGSGKPERVLQWMLDELRSIAFDGKVRIVRFRGRG
;
A
#
# COMPACT_ATOMS: atom_id res chain seq x y z
N MET A 1 15.21 2.43 -9.76
CA MET A 1 14.57 3.72 -10.01
C MET A 1 14.57 4.55 -8.74
N GLU A 2 14.54 5.87 -8.85
CA GLU A 2 14.58 6.76 -7.68
C GLU A 2 13.18 7.30 -7.37
N PRO A 3 12.58 6.89 -6.25
CA PRO A 3 11.27 7.41 -5.87
C PRO A 3 11.35 8.83 -5.32
N VAL A 4 10.23 9.54 -5.39
CA VAL A 4 10.10 10.88 -4.81
C VAL A 4 9.32 10.75 -3.50
N ILE A 5 9.87 11.31 -2.43
CA ILE A 5 9.21 11.35 -1.12
C ILE A 5 8.42 12.64 -1.04
N VAL A 6 7.12 12.52 -0.73
CA VAL A 6 6.24 13.69 -0.57
C VAL A 6 5.49 13.59 0.76
N GLU A 7 5.07 14.73 1.28
CA GLU A 7 4.22 14.80 2.47
C GLU A 7 2.80 15.12 2.05
N GLY A 8 1.82 14.48 2.67
CA GLY A 8 0.42 14.73 2.37
C GLY A 8 -0.46 13.53 2.65
N ASP A 9 -1.52 13.39 1.87
CA ASP A 9 -2.45 12.26 1.96
C ASP A 9 -2.35 11.44 0.69
N LEU A 10 -2.16 10.14 0.83
CA LEU A 10 -2.01 9.21 -0.29
C LEU A 10 -3.17 9.30 -1.28
N ILE A 11 -4.40 9.45 -0.78
CA ILE A 11 -5.59 9.49 -1.63
C ILE A 11 -5.76 10.79 -2.40
N ASP A 12 -4.93 11.80 -2.14
CA ASP A 12 -4.92 13.06 -2.87
C ASP A 12 -3.83 13.08 -3.96
N GLU A 13 -3.06 12.00 -4.12
CA GLU A 13 -1.99 11.94 -5.10
C GLU A 13 -2.51 11.78 -6.52
N ASP A 14 -1.83 12.43 -7.46
CA ASP A 14 -2.14 12.33 -8.88
C ASP A 14 -1.33 11.19 -9.50
N VAL A 15 -1.81 9.98 -9.33
CA VAL A 15 -1.19 8.75 -9.83
C VAL A 15 -2.26 7.81 -10.35
N GLU A 16 -1.86 6.83 -11.16
CA GLU A 16 -2.80 5.83 -11.69
C GLU A 16 -3.21 4.80 -10.64
N VAL A 17 -2.29 4.44 -9.75
CA VAL A 17 -2.55 3.39 -8.75
C VAL A 17 -1.95 3.78 -7.41
N ILE A 18 -2.67 3.44 -6.33
CA ILE A 18 -2.16 3.59 -4.97
C ILE A 18 -1.99 2.22 -4.32
N VAL A 19 -1.13 2.17 -3.31
CA VAL A 19 -0.90 0.98 -2.50
C VAL A 19 -1.59 1.14 -1.16
N ASN A 20 -2.38 0.15 -0.78
CA ASN A 20 -2.97 0.06 0.55
C ASN A 20 -2.12 -0.86 1.41
N ALA A 21 -1.61 -0.34 2.51
CA ALA A 21 -0.90 -1.15 3.50
C ALA A 21 -1.93 -1.96 4.28
N TRP A 22 -2.07 -3.24 3.93
CA TRP A 22 -3.08 -4.15 4.48
C TRP A 22 -2.42 -5.24 5.31
N ASN A 23 -3.21 -6.11 5.86
CA ASN A 23 -2.77 -7.31 6.56
C ASN A 23 -2.84 -8.51 5.62
N ARG A 24 -2.75 -9.73 6.16
CA ARG A 24 -2.81 -10.96 5.36
C ARG A 24 -4.21 -11.36 4.91
N ASN A 25 -5.21 -10.51 5.13
CA ASN A 25 -6.60 -10.71 4.69
C ASN A 25 -7.25 -11.98 5.28
N VAL A 26 -6.82 -12.39 6.47
CA VAL A 26 -7.42 -13.52 7.19
C VAL A 26 -8.50 -13.07 8.17
N ILE A 27 -8.51 -11.79 8.55
CA ILE A 27 -9.54 -11.20 9.38
C ILE A 27 -10.55 -10.55 8.44
N PRO A 28 -11.87 -10.82 8.59
CA PRO A 28 -12.86 -10.18 7.73
C PRO A 28 -12.72 -8.66 7.78
N TRP A 29 -12.69 -8.03 6.61
CA TRP A 29 -12.45 -6.59 6.48
C TRP A 29 -13.46 -5.75 7.25
N TRP A 30 -14.68 -6.23 7.43
CA TRP A 30 -15.76 -5.52 8.11
C TRP A 30 -15.62 -5.56 9.64
N LEU A 31 -14.76 -6.43 10.19
CA LEU A 31 -14.44 -6.46 11.62
C LEU A 31 -13.35 -5.45 12.01
N LEU A 32 -12.62 -4.93 11.01
CA LEU A 32 -11.50 -4.04 11.27
C LEU A 32 -11.98 -2.59 11.37
N LEU A 33 -11.46 -1.87 12.35
CA LEU A 33 -11.78 -0.45 12.52
C LEU A 33 -11.17 0.35 11.35
N PRO A 34 -11.91 1.36 10.82
CA PRO A 34 -11.41 2.17 9.71
C PRO A 34 -10.38 3.18 10.23
N GLN A 35 -9.11 2.88 10.06
CA GLN A 35 -8.02 3.76 10.46
C GLN A 35 -6.91 3.76 9.40
N GLY A 36 -6.08 4.80 9.41
CA GLY A 36 -4.99 4.95 8.47
C GLY A 36 -5.45 5.03 7.02
N VAL A 37 -4.59 4.53 6.12
CA VAL A 37 -4.86 4.51 4.68
C VAL A 37 -6.12 3.73 4.36
N SER A 38 -6.29 2.55 4.97
CA SER A 38 -7.47 1.71 4.74
C SER A 38 -8.76 2.43 5.12
N GLY A 39 -8.74 3.14 6.25
CA GLY A 39 -9.88 3.94 6.68
C GLY A 39 -10.21 5.06 5.70
N ALA A 40 -9.19 5.75 5.20
CA ALA A 40 -9.38 6.80 4.19
C ALA A 40 -9.98 6.23 2.91
N ILE A 41 -9.50 5.08 2.45
CA ILE A 41 -10.04 4.42 1.27
C ILE A 41 -11.51 4.06 1.47
N LYS A 42 -11.87 3.50 2.63
CA LYS A 42 -13.26 3.14 2.93
C LYS A 42 -14.18 4.34 2.94
N ARG A 43 -13.73 5.45 3.55
CA ARG A 43 -14.57 6.66 3.64
C ARG A 43 -14.78 7.33 2.30
N ARG A 44 -13.74 7.45 1.47
CA ARG A 44 -13.81 8.20 0.21
C ARG A 44 -14.08 7.31 -1.00
N GLY A 45 -13.62 6.08 -0.99
CA GLY A 45 -13.76 5.14 -2.10
C GLY A 45 -14.92 4.17 -1.97
N GLY A 46 -15.51 4.06 -0.80
CA GLY A 46 -16.55 3.08 -0.53
C GLY A 46 -15.99 1.70 -0.21
N LEU A 47 -16.86 0.71 -0.12
CA LEU A 47 -16.51 -0.63 0.36
C LEU A 47 -16.24 -1.64 -0.76
N ALA A 48 -16.49 -1.27 -2.02
CA ALA A 48 -16.32 -2.20 -3.14
C ALA A 48 -14.91 -2.79 -3.23
N PRO A 49 -13.81 -2.02 -3.06
CA PRO A 49 -12.48 -2.60 -3.09
C PRO A 49 -12.27 -3.65 -1.99
N PHE A 50 -12.85 -3.45 -0.81
CA PHE A 50 -12.69 -4.39 0.31
C PHE A 50 -13.55 -5.63 0.15
N ARG A 51 -14.72 -5.51 -0.48
CA ARG A 51 -15.52 -6.69 -0.85
C ARG A 51 -14.76 -7.55 -1.86
N GLU A 52 -14.17 -6.92 -2.86
CA GLU A 52 -13.35 -7.63 -3.84
C GLU A 52 -12.13 -8.27 -3.18
N LEU A 53 -11.44 -7.52 -2.31
CA LEU A 53 -10.29 -8.00 -1.57
C LEU A 53 -10.65 -9.21 -0.70
N GLY A 54 -11.80 -9.16 -0.02
CA GLY A 54 -12.28 -10.27 0.80
C GLY A 54 -12.47 -11.56 0.02
N ARG A 55 -12.95 -11.46 -1.24
CA ARG A 55 -13.14 -12.62 -2.11
C ARG A 55 -11.83 -13.22 -2.62
N LYS A 56 -10.73 -12.49 -2.55
CA LYS A 56 -9.43 -13.00 -3.02
C LYS A 56 -8.74 -13.93 -2.03
N GLY A 57 -9.26 -14.01 -0.80
CA GLY A 57 -8.75 -14.92 0.22
C GLY A 57 -7.46 -14.44 0.88
N PRO A 58 -6.84 -15.30 1.69
CA PRO A 58 -5.62 -14.92 2.42
C PRO A 58 -4.47 -14.52 1.50
N ILE A 59 -3.70 -13.55 1.95
CA ILE A 59 -2.51 -13.05 1.24
C ILE A 59 -1.28 -13.50 2.02
N PRO A 60 -0.29 -14.14 1.37
CA PRO A 60 0.97 -14.45 2.03
C PRO A 60 1.64 -13.18 2.54
N LEU A 61 2.35 -13.27 3.66
CA LEU A 61 3.07 -12.11 4.19
C LEU A 61 4.05 -11.58 3.13
N GLY A 62 3.98 -10.30 2.84
CA GLY A 62 4.74 -9.68 1.77
C GLY A 62 4.08 -9.77 0.39
N GLY A 63 2.94 -10.47 0.28
CA GLY A 63 2.21 -10.58 -0.98
C GLY A 63 1.40 -9.33 -1.32
N ALA A 64 0.93 -9.27 -2.56
CA ALA A 64 0.15 -8.14 -3.06
C ALA A 64 -1.00 -8.62 -3.94
N VAL A 65 -2.14 -7.94 -3.87
CA VAL A 65 -3.30 -8.22 -4.74
C VAL A 65 -3.90 -6.92 -5.25
N LEU A 66 -4.46 -6.98 -6.46
CA LEU A 66 -5.06 -5.84 -7.14
C LEU A 66 -6.57 -5.88 -6.98
N THR A 67 -7.17 -4.74 -6.71
CA THR A 67 -8.62 -4.56 -6.77
C THR A 67 -8.96 -3.30 -7.57
N GLY A 68 -10.23 -3.13 -7.89
CA GLY A 68 -10.73 -1.87 -8.43
C GLY A 68 -10.67 -0.75 -7.39
N PRO A 69 -10.83 0.51 -7.83
CA PRO A 69 -10.64 1.67 -6.95
C PRO A 69 -11.90 2.11 -6.20
N GLY A 70 -13.04 1.47 -6.41
CA GLY A 70 -14.30 1.98 -5.89
C GLY A 70 -14.60 3.35 -6.49
N ARG A 71 -14.92 4.34 -5.64
CA ARG A 71 -15.22 5.70 -6.08
C ARG A 71 -14.00 6.61 -6.15
N LEU A 72 -12.80 6.09 -5.83
CA LEU A 72 -11.57 6.89 -5.90
C LEU A 72 -11.14 7.12 -7.35
N PRO A 73 -10.45 8.24 -7.64
CA PRO A 73 -10.05 8.59 -9.01
C PRO A 73 -8.78 7.87 -9.46
N PHE A 74 -8.59 6.63 -9.03
CA PHE A 74 -7.46 5.80 -9.45
C PHE A 74 -7.95 4.69 -10.36
N ARG A 75 -7.03 4.11 -11.13
CA ARG A 75 -7.37 2.96 -11.97
C ARG A 75 -7.50 1.69 -11.16
N ALA A 76 -6.75 1.58 -10.07
CA ALA A 76 -6.76 0.40 -9.22
C ALA A 76 -6.14 0.69 -7.87
N ILE A 77 -6.29 -0.25 -6.94
CA ILE A 77 -5.62 -0.25 -5.65
C ILE A 77 -4.86 -1.57 -5.52
N ILE A 78 -3.59 -1.49 -5.12
CA ILE A 78 -2.79 -2.67 -4.81
C ILE A 78 -2.71 -2.80 -3.29
N HIS A 79 -3.23 -3.90 -2.76
CA HIS A 79 -3.22 -4.17 -1.31
C HIS A 79 -2.04 -5.08 -1.00
N VAL A 80 -1.20 -4.69 -0.03
CA VAL A 80 -0.02 -5.46 0.35
C VAL A 80 -0.13 -5.96 1.79
N ALA A 81 0.30 -7.20 2.01
CA ALA A 81 0.30 -7.82 3.33
C ALA A 81 1.63 -7.53 4.03
N GLY A 82 1.79 -6.28 4.49
CA GLY A 82 3.03 -5.82 5.12
C GLY A 82 3.15 -6.16 6.61
N ILE A 83 2.07 -6.62 7.24
CA ILE A 83 2.07 -6.98 8.66
C ILE A 83 1.58 -8.42 8.85
N ASN A 84 2.11 -9.08 9.89
CA ASN A 84 1.70 -10.43 10.26
C ASN A 84 0.47 -10.41 11.19
N LEU A 85 0.04 -11.58 11.68
CA LEU A 85 -1.12 -11.69 12.57
C LEU A 85 -0.92 -11.06 13.95
N LEU A 86 0.33 -10.70 14.29
CA LEU A 86 0.65 -9.96 15.52
C LEU A 86 0.76 -8.46 15.25
N TRP A 87 0.29 -7.99 14.10
CA TRP A 87 0.31 -6.58 13.68
C TRP A 87 1.73 -6.00 13.57
N ARG A 88 2.71 -6.84 13.24
CA ARG A 88 4.11 -6.43 13.12
C ARG A 88 4.59 -6.53 11.67
N SER A 89 5.37 -5.53 11.26
CA SER A 89 6.11 -5.56 10.01
C SER A 89 7.54 -6.00 10.27
N SER A 90 8.23 -6.38 9.20
CA SER A 90 9.66 -6.70 9.22
C SER A 90 10.30 -6.10 7.98
N GLU A 91 11.63 -6.03 7.94
CA GLU A 91 12.33 -5.61 6.73
C GLU A 91 11.90 -6.47 5.55
N ARG A 92 11.85 -7.79 5.73
CA ARG A 92 11.46 -8.72 4.67
C ARG A 92 10.03 -8.48 4.18
N SER A 93 9.06 -8.33 5.10
CA SER A 93 7.67 -8.13 4.70
C SER A 93 7.47 -6.79 3.97
N VAL A 94 8.19 -5.76 4.39
CA VAL A 94 8.13 -4.45 3.72
C VAL A 94 8.76 -4.53 2.33
N ARG A 95 9.96 -5.10 2.22
CA ARG A 95 10.64 -5.22 0.93
C ARG A 95 9.88 -6.10 -0.05
N ASP A 96 9.35 -7.23 0.42
CA ASP A 96 8.54 -8.12 -0.42
C ASP A 96 7.26 -7.44 -0.90
N SER A 97 6.62 -6.66 -0.01
CA SER A 97 5.42 -5.89 -0.37
C SER A 97 5.71 -4.89 -1.49
N VAL A 98 6.81 -4.16 -1.38
CA VAL A 98 7.24 -3.21 -2.43
C VAL A 98 7.50 -3.95 -3.74
N ARG A 99 8.28 -5.03 -3.68
CA ARG A 99 8.63 -5.80 -4.88
C ARG A 99 7.40 -6.34 -5.58
N ASN A 100 6.49 -6.94 -4.81
CA ASN A 100 5.29 -7.55 -5.38
C ASN A 100 4.30 -6.51 -5.91
N ALA A 101 4.16 -5.37 -5.23
CA ALA A 101 3.34 -4.27 -5.74
C ALA A 101 3.89 -3.73 -7.06
N MET A 102 5.21 -3.53 -7.13
CA MET A 102 5.85 -3.05 -8.36
C MET A 102 5.74 -4.06 -9.50
N ALA A 103 5.79 -5.36 -9.20
CA ALA A 103 5.59 -6.40 -10.21
C ALA A 103 4.19 -6.31 -10.82
N ILE A 104 3.16 -6.07 -10.01
CA ILE A 104 1.79 -5.88 -10.51
C ILE A 104 1.71 -4.61 -11.36
N ALA A 105 2.27 -3.51 -10.89
CA ALA A 105 2.26 -2.24 -11.64
C ALA A 105 2.92 -2.39 -13.01
N ARG A 106 4.04 -3.08 -13.08
CA ARG A 106 4.74 -3.34 -14.34
C ARG A 106 3.93 -4.24 -15.26
N ALA A 107 3.38 -5.33 -14.72
CA ALA A 107 2.59 -6.28 -15.51
C ALA A 107 1.32 -5.64 -16.09
N LYS A 108 0.72 -4.70 -15.37
CA LYS A 108 -0.48 -3.98 -15.83
C LYS A 108 -0.16 -2.75 -16.67
N GLY A 109 1.11 -2.37 -16.80
CA GLY A 109 1.51 -1.21 -17.58
C GLY A 109 1.20 0.14 -16.94
N TYR A 110 1.03 0.20 -15.63
CA TYR A 110 0.80 1.48 -14.94
C TYR A 110 2.05 2.34 -15.01
N GLN A 111 1.84 3.64 -15.19
CA GLN A 111 2.91 4.61 -15.37
C GLN A 111 3.18 5.42 -14.10
N SER A 112 2.35 5.31 -13.09
CA SER A 112 2.53 6.03 -11.83
C SER A 112 1.90 5.26 -10.67
N ILE A 113 2.60 5.24 -9.53
CA ILE A 113 2.18 4.53 -8.33
C ILE A 113 2.62 5.32 -7.10
N ALA A 114 1.77 5.33 -6.08
CA ALA A 114 2.10 5.96 -4.81
C ALA A 114 1.95 4.94 -3.67
N PHE A 115 2.94 4.94 -2.79
CA PHE A 115 3.02 4.07 -1.61
C PHE A 115 2.85 4.88 -0.33
N PRO A 116 2.17 4.34 0.69
CA PRO A 116 2.32 4.84 2.05
C PRO A 116 3.58 4.22 2.67
N LEU A 117 3.91 4.58 3.91
CA LEU A 117 4.93 3.85 4.68
C LEU A 117 4.30 2.54 5.17
N ILE A 118 4.75 1.43 4.60
CA ILE A 118 4.17 0.11 4.83
C ILE A 118 4.47 -0.37 6.25
N GLY A 119 3.42 -0.57 7.05
CA GLY A 119 3.55 -1.11 8.41
C GLY A 119 3.99 -0.12 9.47
N ALA A 120 4.30 1.12 9.12
CA ALA A 120 4.79 2.11 10.08
C ALA A 120 3.74 2.57 11.09
N GLY A 121 2.46 2.45 10.74
CA GLY A 121 1.36 2.89 11.62
C GLY A 121 0.91 1.87 12.66
N THR A 122 1.50 0.67 12.68
CA THR A 122 1.05 -0.45 13.52
C THR A 122 1.99 -0.75 14.68
N GLY A 123 2.88 0.18 15.05
CA GLY A 123 3.64 0.09 16.28
C GLY A 123 4.93 -0.71 16.25
N SER A 124 5.22 -1.48 15.20
CA SER A 124 6.43 -2.30 15.17
C SER A 124 7.56 -1.69 14.34
N GLY A 125 7.27 -0.71 13.50
CA GLY A 125 8.26 -0.10 12.63
C GLY A 125 8.45 1.38 12.91
N LYS A 126 9.69 1.80 13.12
CA LYS A 126 10.03 3.22 13.14
C LYS A 126 9.88 3.75 11.71
N PRO A 127 9.15 4.86 11.49
CA PRO A 127 8.91 5.37 10.14
C PRO A 127 10.19 5.55 9.31
N GLU A 128 11.26 6.04 9.92
CA GLU A 128 12.52 6.27 9.18
C GLU A 128 13.16 4.96 8.73
N ARG A 129 13.06 3.91 9.52
CA ARG A 129 13.58 2.60 9.15
C ARG A 129 12.78 1.98 8.01
N VAL A 130 11.46 2.06 8.09
CA VAL A 130 10.57 1.56 7.03
C VAL A 130 10.85 2.31 5.73
N LEU A 131 10.97 3.63 5.79
CA LEU A 131 11.29 4.43 4.63
C LEU A 131 12.61 3.98 3.98
N GLN A 132 13.63 3.73 4.77
CA GLN A 132 14.91 3.28 4.25
C GLN A 132 14.80 1.92 3.55
N TRP A 133 14.08 0.98 4.14
CA TRP A 133 13.85 -0.32 3.51
C TRP A 133 13.13 -0.18 2.16
N MET A 134 12.11 0.67 2.13
CA MET A 134 11.35 0.92 0.89
C MET A 134 12.22 1.56 -0.17
N LEU A 135 13.01 2.56 0.19
CA LEU A 135 13.92 3.24 -0.75
C LEU A 135 14.94 2.26 -1.32
N ASP A 136 15.57 1.46 -0.46
CA ASP A 136 16.56 0.49 -0.89
C ASP A 136 15.97 -0.53 -1.88
N GLU A 137 14.76 -1.01 -1.61
CA GLU A 137 14.10 -1.96 -2.51
C GLU A 137 13.71 -1.30 -3.83
N LEU A 138 13.12 -0.12 -3.79
CA LEU A 138 12.69 0.58 -5.01
C LEU A 138 13.87 0.94 -5.91
N ARG A 139 15.01 1.31 -5.32
CA ARG A 139 16.21 1.65 -6.09
C ARG A 139 16.75 0.46 -6.87
N SER A 140 16.46 -0.77 -6.45
CA SER A 140 16.88 -1.98 -7.15
C SER A 140 15.92 -2.42 -8.27
N ILE A 141 14.76 -1.75 -8.40
CA ILE A 141 13.73 -2.13 -9.35
C ILE A 141 13.78 -1.22 -10.58
N ALA A 142 13.75 -1.82 -11.78
CA ALA A 142 13.64 -1.07 -13.02
C ALA A 142 12.17 -0.70 -13.28
N PHE A 143 11.90 0.59 -13.39
CA PHE A 143 10.56 1.11 -13.66
C PHE A 143 10.68 2.48 -14.32
N ASP A 144 10.00 2.67 -15.45
CA ASP A 144 10.11 3.90 -16.23
C ASP A 144 9.12 4.99 -15.82
N GLY A 145 8.14 4.65 -14.98
CA GLY A 145 7.13 5.60 -14.54
C GLY A 145 7.50 6.34 -13.27
N LYS A 146 6.53 7.01 -12.69
CA LYS A 146 6.69 7.75 -11.44
C LYS A 146 6.38 6.85 -10.24
N VAL A 147 7.24 6.90 -9.22
CA VAL A 147 6.97 6.27 -7.92
C VAL A 147 7.07 7.33 -6.85
N ARG A 148 6.06 7.41 -6.01
CA ARG A 148 6.01 8.32 -4.87
C ARG A 148 5.85 7.55 -3.59
N ILE A 149 6.54 7.99 -2.54
CA ILE A 149 6.31 7.52 -1.17
C ILE A 149 5.70 8.69 -0.42
N VAL A 150 4.48 8.52 0.07
CA VAL A 150 3.73 9.58 0.74
C VAL A 150 3.85 9.41 2.24
N ARG A 151 4.46 10.40 2.89
CA ARG A 151 4.48 10.48 4.35
C ARG A 151 3.21 11.21 4.76
N PHE A 152 2.37 10.54 5.53
CA PHE A 152 1.10 11.11 5.95
C PHE A 152 1.33 12.33 6.81
N ARG A 153 0.71 13.44 6.40
CA ARG A 153 0.68 14.67 7.16
C ARG A 153 -0.73 14.85 7.67
N GLY A 154 -0.90 14.72 8.98
CA GLY A 154 -2.20 14.93 9.60
C GLY A 154 -2.76 16.30 9.28
N ARG A 155 -4.08 16.41 9.17
CA ARG A 155 -4.76 17.70 9.06
C ARG A 155 -4.64 18.38 10.43
N GLY A 156 -3.74 19.32 10.51
CA GLY A 156 -3.54 20.13 11.70
C GLY A 156 -4.67 21.10 11.89
#